data_290acc2e64fb590538b7271f2882c0d2
#
_entry.id   290acc2e64fb590538b7271f2882c0d2
#
_cell.length_a   1.000
_cell.length_b   1.000
_cell.length_c   1.000
_cell.angle_alpha   90.00
_cell.angle_beta   90.00
_cell.angle_gamma   90.00
#
_symmetry.space_group_name_H-M   'P 1'
#
loop_
_entity.id
_entity.type
_entity.pdbx_description
1 polymer ?
#
loop_
_entity_poly.entity_id
_entity_poly.type
_entity_poly.pdbx_seq_one_letter_code
_entity_poly.pdbx_strand_id
1 'polypeptide(L)'
;LISLGINVNVTLLFSVESYIRSARAYIDGLNDYINSGGKNLGNIASVASFFVSRLDTAVDKLLNDSSLKGKSGIFNAYKAYELFLDLFGNDFDHLRNKGGQVQRPLWASTSVKNPSYSPTLYVEKLMGPNTVNTLPENTLEALLQSAKIKDELTNNTNVDRYFNNLEKDGLSVNQITNELLADG
;
A
#
# COMPACT_ATOMS: atom_id res chain seq x y z
N LEU A 1 -7.96 -9.34 17.18
CA LEU A 1 -6.56 -9.68 17.49
C LEU A 1 -5.82 -8.48 18.08
N ILE A 2 -5.90 -7.30 17.46
CA ILE A 2 -5.28 -6.06 17.96
C ILE A 2 -5.79 -5.73 19.36
N SER A 3 -7.10 -5.85 19.61
CA SER A 3 -7.70 -5.63 20.93
C SER A 3 -7.23 -6.62 22.01
N LEU A 4 -6.58 -7.70 21.63
CA LEU A 4 -5.93 -8.67 22.51
C LEU A 4 -4.41 -8.45 22.65
N GLY A 5 -3.88 -7.38 22.07
CA GLY A 5 -2.45 -7.06 22.10
C GLY A 5 -1.61 -7.91 21.13
N ILE A 6 -2.21 -8.53 20.11
CA ILE A 6 -1.53 -9.39 19.14
C ILE A 6 -1.15 -8.58 17.90
N ASN A 7 0.11 -8.62 17.51
CA ASN A 7 0.62 -8.00 16.28
C ASN A 7 0.07 -8.70 15.04
N VAL A 8 -0.30 -7.93 14.02
CA VAL A 8 -0.98 -8.44 12.83
C VAL A 8 -0.36 -7.90 11.56
N ASN A 9 -0.09 -8.78 10.60
CA ASN A 9 0.09 -8.42 9.20
C ASN A 9 -1.22 -8.73 8.46
N VAL A 10 -1.93 -7.70 8.00
CA VAL A 10 -3.07 -7.86 7.11
C VAL A 10 -2.54 -7.96 5.69
N THR A 11 -2.88 -9.02 4.97
CA THR A 11 -2.30 -9.30 3.64
C THR A 11 -3.36 -9.40 2.54
N LEU A 12 -2.91 -9.51 1.28
CA LEU A 12 -3.75 -9.58 0.08
C LEU A 12 -4.65 -8.36 -0.10
N LEU A 13 -4.14 -7.19 0.25
CA LEU A 13 -4.84 -5.93 -0.01
C LEU A 13 -4.52 -5.47 -1.43
N PHE A 14 -5.52 -5.50 -2.30
CA PHE A 14 -5.41 -5.06 -3.70
C PHE A 14 -6.12 -3.74 -3.94
N SER A 15 -7.15 -3.41 -3.16
CA SER A 15 -7.94 -2.19 -3.31
C SER A 15 -7.71 -1.21 -2.18
N VAL A 16 -7.86 0.07 -2.51
CA VAL A 16 -7.84 1.18 -1.54
C VAL A 16 -8.92 0.98 -0.47
N GLU A 17 -10.10 0.50 -0.86
CA GLU A 17 -11.20 0.21 0.08
C GLU A 17 -10.82 -0.87 1.11
N SER A 18 -10.16 -1.96 0.67
CA SER A 18 -9.67 -3.01 1.57
C SER A 18 -8.60 -2.47 2.52
N TYR A 19 -7.74 -1.57 2.05
CA TYR A 19 -6.76 -0.88 2.88
C TYR A 19 -7.44 -0.03 3.96
N ILE A 20 -8.44 0.79 3.61
CA ILE A 20 -9.20 1.62 4.57
C ILE A 20 -9.83 0.75 5.65
N ARG A 21 -10.48 -0.36 5.26
CA ARG A 21 -11.09 -1.29 6.22
C ARG A 21 -10.06 -1.87 7.18
N SER A 22 -8.88 -2.24 6.68
CA SER A 22 -7.78 -2.72 7.51
C SER A 22 -7.29 -1.67 8.51
N ALA A 23 -7.06 -0.45 8.04
CA ALA A 23 -6.56 0.65 8.87
C ALA A 23 -7.57 1.04 9.97
N ARG A 24 -8.85 1.14 9.62
CA ARG A 24 -9.91 1.41 10.60
C ARG A 24 -10.03 0.30 11.64
N ALA A 25 -10.04 -0.96 11.22
CA ALA A 25 -10.09 -2.10 12.14
C ALA A 25 -8.87 -2.15 13.09
N TYR A 26 -7.71 -1.68 12.62
CA TYR A 26 -6.53 -1.54 13.48
C TYR A 26 -6.74 -0.44 14.54
N ILE A 27 -7.21 0.74 14.12
CA ILE A 27 -7.50 1.87 15.03
C ILE A 27 -8.56 1.48 16.07
N ASP A 28 -9.65 0.84 15.63
CA ASP A 28 -10.72 0.35 16.51
C ASP A 28 -10.16 -0.67 17.50
N GLY A 29 -9.35 -1.61 17.03
CA GLY A 29 -8.70 -2.61 17.89
C GLY A 29 -7.78 -2.01 18.96
N LEU A 30 -7.06 -0.92 18.65
CA LEU A 30 -6.26 -0.19 19.64
C LEU A 30 -7.15 0.52 20.68
N ASN A 31 -8.26 1.12 20.25
CA ASN A 31 -9.23 1.72 21.15
C ASN A 31 -9.85 0.67 22.09
N ASP A 32 -10.26 -0.47 21.55
CA ASP A 32 -10.81 -1.58 22.34
C ASP A 32 -9.80 -2.12 23.35
N TYR A 33 -8.52 -2.24 22.98
CA TYR A 33 -7.47 -2.65 23.90
C TYR A 33 -7.37 -1.71 25.10
N ILE A 34 -7.37 -0.40 24.87
CA ILE A 34 -7.34 0.61 25.95
C ILE A 34 -8.62 0.54 26.79
N ASN A 35 -9.79 0.47 26.18
CA ASN A 35 -11.08 0.41 26.86
C ASN A 35 -11.22 -0.85 27.72
N SER A 36 -10.53 -1.93 27.37
CA SER A 36 -10.48 -3.17 28.14
C SER A 36 -9.44 -3.16 29.26
N GLY A 37 -8.80 -2.00 29.54
CA GLY A 37 -7.83 -1.83 30.62
C GLY A 37 -6.37 -1.97 30.21
N GLY A 38 -6.08 -2.10 28.92
CA GLY A 38 -4.71 -2.05 28.40
C GLY A 38 -4.06 -0.68 28.64
N LYS A 39 -2.80 -0.68 29.07
CA LYS A 39 -2.14 0.57 29.53
C LYS A 39 -1.10 1.12 28.55
N ASN A 40 -0.55 0.28 27.68
CA ASN A 40 0.54 0.67 26.79
C ASN A 40 0.35 0.06 25.41
N LEU A 41 0.26 0.90 24.40
CA LEU A 41 0.13 0.49 23.00
C LEU A 41 1.48 0.27 22.30
N GLY A 42 2.60 0.61 22.94
CA GLY A 42 3.93 0.59 22.30
C GLY A 42 4.40 -0.79 21.82
N ASN A 43 3.81 -1.87 22.35
CA ASN A 43 4.13 -3.23 21.93
C ASN A 43 3.14 -3.79 20.89
N ILE A 44 2.14 -3.01 20.49
CA ILE A 44 1.13 -3.44 19.51
C ILE A 44 1.44 -2.78 18.17
N ALA A 45 1.74 -3.59 17.18
CA ALA A 45 2.10 -3.13 15.84
C ALA A 45 1.31 -3.88 14.75
N SER A 46 1.10 -3.20 13.64
CA SER A 46 0.52 -3.82 12.46
C SER A 46 1.15 -3.28 11.18
N VAL A 47 1.12 -4.09 10.14
CA VAL A 47 1.39 -3.68 8.77
C VAL A 47 0.25 -4.11 7.86
N ALA A 48 0.03 -3.35 6.79
CA ALA A 48 -0.97 -3.60 5.77
C ALA A 48 -0.25 -3.94 4.46
N SER A 49 -0.21 -5.23 4.10
CA SER A 49 0.48 -5.71 2.89
C SER A 49 -0.35 -5.41 1.64
N PHE A 50 0.00 -4.34 0.96
CA PHE A 50 -0.65 -3.83 -0.24
C PHE A 50 0.08 -4.31 -1.50
N PHE A 51 -0.63 -5.02 -2.37
CA PHE A 51 -0.05 -5.73 -3.51
C PHE A 51 -0.01 -4.85 -4.75
N VAL A 52 1.16 -4.73 -5.36
CA VAL A 52 1.44 -3.73 -6.40
C VAL A 52 1.51 -4.35 -7.80
N SER A 53 2.51 -5.20 -8.08
CA SER A 53 2.78 -5.65 -9.45
C SER A 53 1.70 -6.56 -10.05
N ARG A 54 0.91 -7.23 -9.22
CA ARG A 54 -0.20 -8.05 -9.73
C ARG A 54 -1.27 -7.19 -10.40
N LEU A 55 -1.57 -6.00 -9.82
CA LEU A 55 -2.51 -5.07 -10.42
C LEU A 55 -1.98 -4.53 -11.75
N ASP A 56 -0.71 -4.11 -11.82
CA ASP A 56 -0.10 -3.69 -13.08
C ASP A 56 -0.17 -4.78 -14.13
N THR A 57 0.18 -6.02 -13.76
CA THR A 57 0.14 -7.15 -14.69
C THR A 57 -1.26 -7.42 -15.25
N ALA A 58 -2.30 -7.27 -14.41
CA ALA A 58 -3.69 -7.46 -14.84
C ALA A 58 -4.16 -6.33 -15.75
N VAL A 59 -3.93 -5.08 -15.36
CA VAL A 59 -4.35 -3.90 -16.15
C VAL A 59 -3.58 -3.77 -17.44
N ASP A 60 -2.27 -3.99 -17.45
CA ASP A 60 -1.41 -3.87 -18.64
C ASP A 60 -1.83 -4.80 -19.81
N LYS A 61 -2.43 -5.95 -19.47
CA LYS A 61 -2.97 -6.89 -20.48
C LYS A 61 -4.21 -6.33 -21.19
N LEU A 62 -4.95 -5.46 -20.54
CA LEU A 62 -6.21 -4.88 -21.04
C LEU A 62 -5.97 -3.53 -21.72
N LEU A 63 -4.85 -2.88 -21.45
CA LEU A 63 -4.52 -1.56 -21.99
C LEU A 63 -3.99 -1.63 -23.41
N ASN A 64 -4.60 -0.84 -24.30
CA ASN A 64 -4.09 -0.58 -25.64
C ASN A 64 -3.04 0.55 -25.64
N ASP A 65 -3.25 1.59 -24.83
CA ASP A 65 -2.31 2.70 -24.70
C ASP A 65 -1.10 2.32 -23.85
N SER A 66 0.05 2.20 -24.52
CA SER A 66 1.32 1.87 -23.85
C SER A 66 1.78 2.93 -22.84
N SER A 67 1.32 4.18 -22.97
CA SER A 67 1.69 5.27 -22.08
C SER A 67 1.10 5.13 -20.67
N LEU A 68 0.04 4.34 -20.51
CA LEU A 68 -0.62 4.05 -19.24
C LEU A 68 -0.09 2.81 -18.53
N LYS A 69 0.67 1.97 -19.22
CA LYS A 69 1.19 0.69 -18.68
C LYS A 69 2.24 0.90 -17.57
N GLY A 70 2.31 -0.08 -16.64
CA GLY A 70 3.26 -0.12 -15.54
C GLY A 70 3.02 0.94 -14.47
N LYS A 71 1.79 1.43 -14.33
CA LYS A 71 1.46 2.55 -13.45
C LYS A 71 0.29 2.29 -12.51
N SER A 72 -0.60 1.34 -12.84
CA SER A 72 -1.84 1.13 -12.08
C SER A 72 -1.58 0.75 -10.63
N GLY A 73 -0.65 -0.17 -10.39
CA GLY A 73 -0.27 -0.58 -9.05
C GLY A 73 0.40 0.54 -8.26
N ILE A 74 1.25 1.34 -8.94
CA ILE A 74 1.91 2.50 -8.35
C ILE A 74 0.88 3.56 -7.94
N PHE A 75 0.00 3.96 -8.83
CA PHE A 75 -1.01 4.99 -8.54
C PHE A 75 -2.04 4.51 -7.52
N ASN A 76 -2.36 3.21 -7.51
CA ASN A 76 -3.22 2.62 -6.49
C ASN A 76 -2.55 2.65 -5.09
N ALA A 77 -1.24 2.37 -5.02
CA ALA A 77 -0.46 2.51 -3.80
C ALA A 77 -0.37 3.97 -3.33
N TYR A 78 -0.28 4.93 -4.25
CA TYR A 78 -0.30 6.35 -3.93
C TYR A 78 -1.63 6.76 -3.27
N LYS A 79 -2.77 6.31 -3.80
CA LYS A 79 -4.08 6.55 -3.14
C LYS A 79 -4.14 5.94 -1.74
N ALA A 80 -3.63 4.72 -1.59
CA ALA A 80 -3.58 4.08 -0.28
C ALA A 80 -2.69 4.85 0.71
N TYR A 81 -1.57 5.40 0.23
CA TYR A 81 -0.67 6.19 1.07
C TYR A 81 -1.25 7.56 1.46
N GLU A 82 -1.95 8.22 0.56
CA GLU A 82 -2.67 9.46 0.86
C GLU A 82 -3.69 9.25 2.00
N LEU A 83 -4.47 8.17 1.91
CA LEU A 83 -5.40 7.80 2.98
C LEU A 83 -4.71 7.34 4.27
N PHE A 84 -3.52 6.73 4.17
CA PHE A 84 -2.69 6.47 5.34
C PHE A 84 -2.35 7.75 6.09
N LEU A 85 -1.94 8.80 5.38
CA LEU A 85 -1.61 10.09 5.99
C LEU A 85 -2.84 10.71 6.67
N ASP A 86 -4.01 10.60 6.07
CA ASP A 86 -5.27 11.11 6.65
C ASP A 86 -5.67 10.32 7.90
N LEU A 87 -5.75 8.99 7.80
CA LEU A 87 -6.22 8.12 8.88
C LEU A 87 -5.30 8.11 10.11
N PHE A 88 -4.00 8.23 9.88
CA PHE A 88 -2.98 8.27 10.92
C PHE A 88 -2.42 9.68 11.17
N GLY A 89 -3.16 10.70 10.75
CA GLY A 89 -2.91 12.11 11.03
C GLY A 89 -3.30 12.52 12.44
N ASN A 90 -3.84 13.73 12.57
CA ASN A 90 -4.16 14.33 13.88
C ASN A 90 -5.20 13.53 14.68
N ASP A 91 -6.16 12.90 14.03
CA ASP A 91 -7.21 12.11 14.70
C ASP A 91 -6.63 10.87 15.40
N PHE A 92 -5.46 10.39 14.98
CA PHE A 92 -4.75 9.29 15.61
C PHE A 92 -3.95 9.72 16.86
N ASP A 93 -3.77 11.00 17.13
CA ASP A 93 -2.91 11.51 18.21
C ASP A 93 -3.32 11.03 19.60
N HIS A 94 -4.61 10.82 19.85
CA HIS A 94 -5.10 10.27 21.11
C HIS A 94 -4.54 8.85 21.41
N LEU A 95 -4.27 8.04 20.38
CA LEU A 95 -3.61 6.73 20.49
C LEU A 95 -2.09 6.88 20.51
N ARG A 96 -1.54 7.77 19.68
CA ARG A 96 -0.09 8.05 19.61
C ARG A 96 0.45 8.48 20.97
N ASN A 97 -0.28 9.34 21.71
CA ASN A 97 0.06 9.80 23.07
C ASN A 97 0.07 8.66 24.10
N LYS A 98 -0.53 7.51 23.80
CA LYS A 98 -0.50 6.27 24.60
C LYS A 98 0.51 5.25 24.08
N GLY A 99 1.42 5.65 23.19
CA GLY A 99 2.43 4.79 22.58
C GLY A 99 1.95 4.07 21.31
N GLY A 100 0.75 4.36 20.82
CA GLY A 100 0.20 3.74 19.61
C GLY A 100 1.05 4.03 18.38
N GLN A 101 1.36 2.97 17.64
CA GLN A 101 2.08 3.03 16.36
C GLN A 101 1.08 3.03 15.21
N VAL A 102 1.44 3.66 14.08
CA VAL A 102 0.64 3.60 12.86
C VAL A 102 0.67 2.20 12.25
N GLN A 103 -0.39 1.77 11.57
CA GLN A 103 -0.34 0.59 10.71
C GLN A 103 0.38 0.96 9.41
N ARG A 104 1.65 0.62 9.30
CA ARG A 104 2.46 1.01 8.14
C ARG A 104 2.01 0.28 6.87
N PRO A 105 1.80 0.99 5.74
CA PRO A 105 1.70 0.35 4.44
C PRO A 105 2.95 -0.49 4.18
N LEU A 106 2.75 -1.75 3.79
CA LEU A 106 3.81 -2.65 3.36
C LEU A 106 3.58 -2.97 1.88
N TRP A 107 4.48 -2.48 1.04
CA TRP A 107 4.41 -2.74 -0.39
C TRP A 107 4.85 -4.17 -0.67
N ALA A 108 3.89 -4.99 -1.09
CA ALA A 108 4.07 -6.40 -1.41
C ALA A 108 3.98 -6.64 -2.91
N SER A 109 4.54 -7.77 -3.37
CA SER A 109 4.57 -8.10 -4.81
C SER A 109 5.26 -6.97 -5.61
N THR A 110 6.46 -6.58 -5.20
CA THR A 110 7.22 -5.47 -5.80
C THR A 110 8.24 -5.95 -6.84
N SER A 111 8.27 -7.23 -7.17
CA SER A 111 9.06 -7.73 -8.29
C SER A 111 8.42 -7.36 -9.63
N VAL A 112 9.24 -6.83 -10.53
CA VAL A 112 8.83 -6.50 -11.90
C VAL A 112 8.62 -7.78 -12.70
N LYS A 113 7.49 -7.89 -13.41
CA LYS A 113 7.16 -9.06 -14.26
C LYS A 113 7.43 -8.80 -15.74
N ASN A 114 7.34 -7.55 -16.16
CA ASN A 114 7.60 -7.15 -17.52
C ASN A 114 9.10 -6.79 -17.68
N PRO A 115 9.87 -7.50 -18.51
CA PRO A 115 11.30 -7.27 -18.67
C PRO A 115 11.66 -5.91 -19.30
N SER A 116 10.69 -5.19 -19.85
CA SER A 116 10.91 -3.84 -20.39
C SER A 116 10.90 -2.75 -19.30
N TYR A 117 10.50 -3.08 -18.06
CA TYR A 117 10.50 -2.14 -16.95
C TYR A 117 11.80 -2.22 -16.15
N SER A 118 12.17 -1.10 -15.52
CA SER A 118 13.30 -1.11 -14.57
C SER A 118 13.08 -2.16 -13.48
N PRO A 119 14.07 -3.00 -13.15
CA PRO A 119 13.95 -4.00 -12.07
C PRO A 119 13.64 -3.38 -10.71
N THR A 120 13.91 -2.08 -10.51
CA THR A 120 13.68 -1.33 -9.28
C THR A 120 12.44 -0.43 -9.32
N LEU A 121 11.63 -0.51 -10.41
CA LEU A 121 10.51 0.39 -10.67
C LEU A 121 9.62 0.64 -9.44
N TYR A 122 9.07 -0.43 -8.85
CA TYR A 122 8.12 -0.28 -7.74
C TYR A 122 8.79 0.21 -6.46
N VAL A 123 10.02 -0.24 -6.22
CA VAL A 123 10.77 0.16 -5.03
C VAL A 123 11.05 1.66 -5.06
N GLU A 124 11.60 2.16 -6.17
CA GLU A 124 11.93 3.58 -6.33
C GLU A 124 10.69 4.47 -6.25
N LYS A 125 9.57 4.03 -6.85
CA LYS A 125 8.32 4.82 -6.88
C LYS A 125 7.54 4.80 -5.57
N LEU A 126 7.81 3.84 -4.69
CA LEU A 126 7.06 3.64 -3.45
C LEU A 126 7.88 3.89 -2.18
N MET A 127 9.02 4.57 -2.30
CA MET A 127 9.78 5.04 -1.14
C MET A 127 9.08 6.23 -0.50
N GLY A 128 8.85 6.14 0.81
CA GLY A 128 8.28 7.23 1.59
C GLY A 128 8.26 6.95 3.09
N PRO A 129 8.02 7.96 3.90
CA PRO A 129 7.99 7.83 5.36
C PRO A 129 6.97 6.81 5.85
N ASN A 130 7.31 6.09 6.91
CA ASN A 130 6.42 5.11 7.56
C ASN A 130 5.94 3.98 6.63
N THR A 131 6.68 3.64 5.59
CA THR A 131 6.39 2.49 4.73
C THR A 131 7.39 1.36 4.92
N VAL A 132 6.99 0.15 4.52
CA VAL A 132 7.84 -1.03 4.45
C VAL A 132 7.79 -1.56 3.02
N ASN A 133 8.89 -2.07 2.50
CA ASN A 133 8.91 -2.75 1.21
C ASN A 133 9.49 -4.15 1.37
N THR A 134 8.86 -5.15 0.74
CA THR A 134 9.38 -6.52 0.67
C THR A 134 10.03 -6.73 -0.68
N LEU A 135 11.29 -7.12 -0.70
CA LEU A 135 12.08 -7.24 -1.93
C LEU A 135 12.53 -8.69 -2.14
N PRO A 136 12.37 -9.25 -3.35
CA PRO A 136 13.12 -10.42 -3.77
C PRO A 136 14.63 -10.09 -3.85
N GLU A 137 15.47 -11.10 -3.67
CA GLU A 137 16.93 -10.94 -3.65
C GLU A 137 17.47 -10.24 -4.91
N ASN A 138 17.02 -10.64 -6.09
CA ASN A 138 17.40 -10.02 -7.36
C ASN A 138 17.00 -8.53 -7.46
N THR A 139 15.88 -8.15 -6.87
CA THR A 139 15.45 -6.74 -6.82
C THR A 139 16.32 -5.96 -5.83
N LEU A 140 16.70 -6.57 -4.71
CA LEU A 140 17.61 -5.96 -3.74
C LEU A 140 19.01 -5.73 -4.35
N GLU A 141 19.54 -6.72 -5.08
CA GLU A 141 20.82 -6.58 -5.78
C GLU A 141 20.79 -5.44 -6.81
N ALA A 142 19.72 -5.35 -7.62
CA ALA A 142 19.54 -4.26 -8.58
C ALA A 142 19.45 -2.89 -7.88
N LEU A 143 18.75 -2.84 -6.73
CA LEU A 143 18.62 -1.63 -5.91
C LEU A 143 19.99 -1.15 -5.40
N LEU A 144 20.80 -2.06 -4.89
CA LEU A 144 22.15 -1.74 -4.38
C LEU A 144 23.10 -1.23 -5.47
N GLN A 145 22.89 -1.63 -6.72
CA GLN A 145 23.74 -1.24 -7.84
C GLN A 145 23.34 0.10 -8.48
N SER A 146 22.06 0.43 -8.54
CA SER A 146 21.58 1.51 -9.44
C SER A 146 20.48 2.38 -8.90
N ALA A 147 19.90 2.10 -7.73
CA ALA A 147 18.71 2.81 -7.27
C ALA A 147 19.00 4.26 -6.87
N LYS A 148 18.07 5.12 -7.23
CA LYS A 148 17.99 6.49 -6.73
C LYS A 148 17.03 6.52 -5.55
N ILE A 149 17.57 6.76 -4.37
CA ILE A 149 16.76 6.92 -3.16
C ILE A 149 16.15 8.31 -3.17
N LYS A 150 14.82 8.38 -3.32
CA LYS A 150 14.05 9.62 -3.31
C LYS A 150 12.65 9.34 -2.76
N ASP A 151 12.12 10.26 -1.95
CA ASP A 151 10.72 10.21 -1.57
C ASP A 151 9.86 10.57 -2.79
N GLU A 152 9.23 9.56 -3.39
CA GLU A 152 8.33 9.72 -4.53
C GLU A 152 6.85 9.66 -4.09
N LEU A 153 6.56 9.17 -2.86
CA LEU A 153 5.18 9.01 -2.38
C LEU A 153 4.51 10.34 -2.01
N THR A 154 5.27 11.29 -1.47
CA THR A 154 4.71 12.55 -0.96
C THR A 154 4.48 13.61 -2.04
N ASN A 155 4.98 13.42 -3.27
CA ASN A 155 4.96 14.42 -4.33
C ASN A 155 4.08 14.06 -5.54
N ASN A 156 2.99 13.35 -5.35
CA ASN A 156 2.15 12.87 -6.46
C ASN A 156 1.00 13.80 -6.82
N THR A 157 0.97 14.25 -8.08
CA THR A 157 -0.03 15.23 -8.57
C THR A 157 -0.98 14.70 -9.65
N ASN A 158 -0.85 13.44 -10.10
CA ASN A 158 -1.59 12.96 -11.28
C ASN A 158 -2.45 11.70 -11.06
N VAL A 159 -2.70 11.32 -9.82
CA VAL A 159 -3.39 10.07 -9.47
C VAL A 159 -4.79 10.01 -10.06
N ASP A 160 -5.62 11.02 -9.80
CA ASP A 160 -7.00 11.04 -10.29
C ASP A 160 -7.09 11.11 -11.81
N ARG A 161 -6.20 11.88 -12.45
CA ARG A 161 -6.12 11.95 -13.91
C ARG A 161 -5.84 10.57 -14.53
N TYR A 162 -4.95 9.80 -13.89
CA TYR A 162 -4.63 8.46 -14.35
C TYR A 162 -5.86 7.55 -14.30
N PHE A 163 -6.56 7.47 -13.16
CA PHE A 163 -7.74 6.64 -13.01
C PHE A 163 -8.88 7.07 -13.93
N ASN A 164 -9.09 8.36 -14.10
CA ASN A 164 -10.08 8.90 -15.05
C ASN A 164 -9.77 8.46 -16.51
N ASN A 165 -8.50 8.31 -16.87
CA ASN A 165 -8.14 7.80 -18.19
C ASN A 165 -8.44 6.29 -18.32
N LEU A 166 -8.16 5.49 -17.28
CA LEU A 166 -8.52 4.06 -17.28
C LEU A 166 -10.05 3.87 -17.42
N GLU A 167 -10.84 4.66 -16.71
CA GLU A 167 -12.30 4.60 -16.81
C GLU A 167 -12.82 4.96 -18.19
N LYS A 168 -12.22 5.94 -18.88
CA LYS A 168 -12.55 6.27 -20.28
C LYS A 168 -12.26 5.11 -21.24
N ASP A 169 -11.24 4.31 -20.93
CA ASP A 169 -10.92 3.08 -21.67
C ASP A 169 -11.79 1.89 -21.24
N GLY A 170 -12.79 2.11 -20.37
CA GLY A 170 -13.72 1.10 -19.89
C GLY A 170 -13.13 0.17 -18.81
N LEU A 171 -12.00 0.51 -18.20
CA LEU A 171 -11.34 -0.31 -17.19
C LEU A 171 -11.71 0.14 -15.77
N SER A 172 -12.30 -0.76 -15.00
CA SER A 172 -12.59 -0.56 -13.58
C SER A 172 -11.51 -1.21 -12.70
N VAL A 173 -10.69 -0.39 -12.06
CA VAL A 173 -9.69 -0.90 -11.11
C VAL A 173 -10.34 -1.65 -9.95
N ASN A 174 -11.50 -1.21 -9.48
CA ASN A 174 -12.23 -1.90 -8.41
C ASN A 174 -12.66 -3.32 -8.83
N GLN A 175 -13.14 -3.50 -10.05
CA GLN A 175 -13.47 -4.83 -10.56
C GLN A 175 -12.23 -5.71 -10.63
N ILE A 176 -11.15 -5.22 -11.21
CA ILE A 176 -9.89 -5.98 -11.37
C ILE A 176 -9.31 -6.37 -10.00
N THR A 177 -9.33 -5.46 -9.01
CA THR A 177 -8.83 -5.76 -7.67
C THR A 177 -9.68 -6.80 -6.93
N ASN A 178 -11.00 -6.85 -7.18
CA ASN A 178 -11.88 -7.89 -6.64
C ASN A 178 -11.60 -9.25 -7.28
N GLU A 179 -11.36 -9.30 -8.59
CA GLU A 179 -10.94 -10.52 -9.30
C GLU A 179 -9.60 -11.04 -8.76
N LEU A 180 -8.60 -10.15 -8.60
CA LEU A 180 -7.31 -10.51 -8.00
C LEU A 180 -7.42 -11.03 -6.57
N LEU A 181 -8.36 -10.52 -5.78
CA LEU A 181 -8.61 -11.01 -4.43
C LEU A 181 -9.26 -12.40 -4.44
N ALA A 182 -10.14 -12.67 -5.40
CA ALA A 182 -10.79 -13.98 -5.54
C ALA A 182 -9.80 -15.07 -6.00
N ASP A 183 -8.79 -14.70 -6.79
CA ASP A 183 -7.76 -15.60 -7.31
C ASP A 183 -6.60 -15.84 -6.31
N GLY A 184 -6.44 -15.01 -5.29
CA GLY A 184 -5.33 -15.03 -4.33
C GLY A 184 -5.59 -15.79 -3.09
#